data_482030e7fb752e1dc79815c30a1877b6
#
_entry.id   482030e7fb752e1dc79815c30a1877b6
#
_cell.length_a   1.000
_cell.length_b   1.000
_cell.length_c   1.000
_cell.angle_alpha   90.00
_cell.angle_beta   90.00
_cell.angle_gamma   90.00
#
_symmetry.space_group_name_H-M   'P 1'
#
loop_
_entity.id
_entity.type
_entity.pdbx_description
1 polymer ?
#
loop_
_entity_poly.entity_id
_entity_poly.type
_entity_poly.pdbx_seq_one_letter_code
_entity_poly.pdbx_strand_id
1 'polypeptide(L)'
;ISGPSNQRLALYAMAPAAEMIESGLGTIFGDPAAAPINDANGWIRLRGYALTPTARPGGHILLTLLWQSLRPVEKDYQVFVHLLNDRGEKILQRDGQPVLWMRPTSTWRPGDEIVDRYGLLLPTTLATGRYTLAVGLYDAVTGQRLAVSAGPTDFAIELGPIEVE
;
A
#
# COMPACT_ATOMS: atom_id res chain seq x y z
N ILE A 1 -16.20 26.79 -9.08
CA ILE A 1 -16.16 26.48 -7.62
C ILE A 1 -15.72 25.04 -7.49
N SER A 2 -14.44 24.84 -7.28
CA SER A 2 -13.89 23.50 -7.04
C SER A 2 -14.14 23.11 -5.59
N GLY A 3 -15.08 22.19 -5.37
CA GLY A 3 -15.34 21.62 -4.06
C GLY A 3 -14.22 20.72 -3.56
N PRO A 4 -14.21 20.34 -2.27
CA PRO A 4 -13.16 19.50 -1.68
C PRO A 4 -12.95 18.16 -2.37
N SER A 5 -13.90 17.68 -3.16
CA SER A 5 -13.79 16.46 -3.94
C SER A 5 -12.83 16.57 -5.14
N ASN A 6 -12.71 17.77 -5.75
CA ASN A 6 -11.82 17.98 -6.88
C ASN A 6 -10.35 18.05 -6.48
N GLN A 7 -10.06 18.53 -5.27
CA GLN A 7 -8.69 18.53 -4.76
C GLN A 7 -8.18 17.13 -4.45
N ARG A 8 -9.05 16.23 -3.99
CA ARG A 8 -8.70 14.82 -3.77
C ARG A 8 -8.40 14.10 -5.09
N LEU A 9 -9.19 14.34 -6.13
CA LEU A 9 -8.96 13.77 -7.47
C LEU A 9 -7.65 14.29 -8.08
N ALA A 10 -7.30 15.57 -7.90
CA ALA A 10 -6.05 16.12 -8.38
C ALA A 10 -4.83 15.51 -7.67
N LEU A 11 -4.91 15.23 -6.36
CA LEU A 11 -3.86 14.55 -5.61
C LEU A 11 -3.63 13.10 -6.10
N TYR A 12 -4.70 12.41 -6.47
CA TYR A 12 -4.60 11.06 -7.03
C TYR A 12 -4.08 11.04 -8.49
N ALA A 13 -4.18 12.14 -9.21
CA ALA A 13 -3.75 12.23 -10.60
C ALA A 13 -2.26 12.61 -10.76
N MET A 14 -1.59 13.08 -9.71
CA MET A 14 -0.32 13.79 -9.82
C MET A 14 0.95 12.95 -9.69
N ALA A 15 0.90 11.66 -9.49
CA ALA A 15 2.11 10.84 -9.54
C ALA A 15 2.28 10.27 -10.96
N PRO A 16 3.22 10.77 -11.77
CA PRO A 16 3.48 10.18 -13.07
C PRO A 16 4.03 8.76 -12.89
N ALA A 17 3.60 7.85 -13.74
CA ALA A 17 4.07 6.46 -13.76
C ALA A 17 5.61 6.33 -13.90
N ALA A 18 6.27 7.40 -14.34
CA ALA A 18 7.72 7.48 -14.49
C ALA A 18 8.50 7.61 -13.16
N GLU A 19 7.83 7.95 -12.06
CA GLU A 19 8.45 8.05 -10.73
C GLU A 19 8.31 6.77 -9.91
N MET A 20 7.72 5.75 -10.48
CA MET A 20 7.58 4.47 -9.79
C MET A 20 8.95 3.82 -9.63
N ILE A 21 9.38 3.68 -8.41
CA ILE A 21 10.54 2.88 -8.09
C ILE A 21 10.18 1.43 -8.42
N GLU A 22 10.61 0.95 -9.57
CA GLU A 22 10.70 -0.46 -9.81
C GLU A 22 11.75 -1.02 -8.87
N SER A 23 11.41 -1.12 -7.60
CA SER A 23 12.24 -1.90 -6.71
C SER A 23 12.11 -3.34 -7.17
N GLY A 24 13.21 -4.06 -7.25
CA GLY A 24 13.20 -5.50 -7.49
C GLY A 24 12.49 -6.29 -6.40
N LEU A 25 11.49 -5.66 -5.77
CA LEU A 25 10.69 -6.18 -4.69
C LEU A 25 9.65 -7.14 -5.19
N GLY A 26 9.52 -7.65 -6.24
CA GLY A 26 8.51 -8.63 -6.63
C GLY A 26 7.84 -9.37 -5.46
N THR A 27 7.57 -8.66 -4.36
CA THR A 27 6.94 -9.23 -3.15
C THR A 27 5.57 -9.75 -3.49
N ILE A 28 5.35 -11.00 -3.16
CA ILE A 28 4.14 -11.75 -3.51
C ILE A 28 3.33 -11.97 -2.25
N PHE A 29 2.02 -11.78 -2.38
CA PHE A 29 1.05 -12.01 -1.33
C PHE A 29 0.20 -13.24 -1.67
N GLY A 30 -0.10 -14.06 -0.69
CA GLY A 30 -0.89 -15.26 -0.90
C GLY A 30 -1.50 -15.81 0.38
N ASP A 31 -2.08 -16.99 0.27
CA ASP A 31 -2.75 -17.67 1.37
C ASP A 31 -1.77 -17.93 2.52
N PRO A 32 -2.02 -17.41 3.72
CA PRO A 32 -1.17 -17.66 4.87
C PRO A 32 -1.07 -19.15 5.24
N ALA A 33 -2.08 -19.96 4.91
CA ALA A 33 -2.03 -21.41 5.10
C ALA A 33 -1.07 -22.13 4.14
N ALA A 34 -0.73 -21.48 3.03
CA ALA A 34 0.18 -22.03 2.00
C ALA A 34 1.61 -21.49 2.11
N ALA A 35 1.93 -20.71 3.15
CA ALA A 35 3.29 -20.17 3.34
C ALA A 35 4.35 -21.30 3.39
N PRO A 36 5.54 -21.11 2.82
CA PRO A 36 6.08 -19.87 2.26
C PRO A 36 5.50 -19.52 0.88
N ILE A 37 5.27 -18.24 0.66
CA ILE A 37 4.69 -17.73 -0.59
C ILE A 37 5.79 -17.56 -1.64
N ASN A 38 5.48 -17.92 -2.88
CA ASN A 38 6.35 -17.82 -4.03
C ASN A 38 5.55 -17.64 -5.33
N ASP A 39 6.21 -17.60 -6.48
CA ASP A 39 5.54 -17.46 -7.78
C ASP A 39 4.56 -18.60 -8.08
N ALA A 40 4.78 -19.79 -7.52
CA ALA A 40 3.95 -20.95 -7.80
C ALA A 40 2.61 -20.94 -7.04
N ASN A 41 2.54 -20.29 -5.88
CA ASN A 41 1.35 -20.30 -5.02
C ASN A 41 0.80 -18.90 -4.67
N GLY A 42 1.50 -17.84 -5.04
CA GLY A 42 1.08 -16.47 -4.73
C GLY A 42 -0.08 -15.99 -5.60
N TRP A 43 -0.78 -14.98 -5.12
CA TRP A 43 -1.96 -14.43 -5.77
C TRP A 43 -1.75 -13.05 -6.36
N ILE A 44 -1.08 -12.19 -5.62
CA ILE A 44 -0.90 -10.77 -5.95
C ILE A 44 0.57 -10.42 -5.74
N ARG A 45 1.15 -9.71 -6.70
CA ARG A 45 2.51 -9.18 -6.61
C ARG A 45 2.47 -7.66 -6.47
N LEU A 46 3.28 -7.12 -5.58
CA LEU A 46 3.61 -5.70 -5.61
C LEU A 46 4.83 -5.54 -6.54
N ARG A 47 4.62 -4.96 -7.71
CA ARG A 47 5.67 -4.74 -8.71
C ARG A 47 6.54 -3.52 -8.41
N GLY A 48 5.94 -2.51 -7.80
CA GLY A 48 6.64 -1.29 -7.52
C GLY A 48 5.80 -0.32 -6.71
N TYR A 49 6.43 0.76 -6.27
CA TYR A 49 5.76 1.83 -5.55
C TYR A 49 6.43 3.17 -5.81
N ALA A 50 5.70 4.25 -5.59
CA ALA A 50 6.23 5.61 -5.49
C ALA A 50 5.78 6.19 -4.16
N LEU A 51 6.68 6.87 -3.48
CA LEU A 51 6.46 7.37 -2.13
C LEU A 51 7.07 8.75 -1.98
N THR A 52 6.34 9.67 -1.36
CA THR A 52 6.87 10.97 -0.93
C THR A 52 8.02 10.75 0.05
N PRO A 53 9.26 11.17 -0.26
CA PRO A 53 10.42 10.89 0.60
C PRO A 53 10.53 11.82 1.80
N THR A 54 9.94 13.01 1.71
CA THR A 54 9.98 14.02 2.78
C THR A 54 8.59 14.63 2.97
N ALA A 55 8.25 14.93 4.21
CA ALA A 55 6.97 15.53 4.57
C ALA A 55 7.13 16.49 5.75
N ARG A 56 6.07 17.21 6.06
CA ARG A 56 6.01 18.12 7.23
C ARG A 56 4.80 17.77 8.08
N PRO A 57 4.84 18.02 9.39
CA PRO A 57 3.65 17.95 10.22
C PRO A 57 2.51 18.76 9.59
N GLY A 58 1.31 18.19 9.54
CA GLY A 58 0.16 18.79 8.85
C GLY A 58 0.16 18.65 7.33
N GLY A 59 1.23 18.15 6.74
CA GLY A 59 1.31 17.86 5.31
C GLY A 59 0.76 16.49 4.93
N HIS A 60 1.17 16.01 3.76
CA HIS A 60 0.68 14.75 3.19
C HIS A 60 1.85 13.84 2.80
N ILE A 61 1.61 12.55 2.95
CA ILE A 61 2.39 11.50 2.30
C ILE A 61 1.54 10.93 1.16
N LEU A 62 2.11 10.88 -0.04
CA LEU A 62 1.49 10.26 -1.21
C LEU A 62 2.18 8.93 -1.48
N LEU A 63 1.38 7.86 -1.57
CA LEU A 63 1.82 6.53 -1.89
C LEU A 63 1.10 6.05 -3.15
N THR A 64 1.86 5.57 -4.12
CA THR A 64 1.33 4.85 -5.28
C THR A 64 1.85 3.41 -5.23
N LEU A 65 0.96 2.45 -5.35
CA LEU A 65 1.28 1.03 -5.40
C LEU A 65 0.95 0.50 -6.80
N LEU A 66 1.82 -0.31 -7.37
CA LEU A 66 1.56 -1.03 -8.61
C LEU A 66 1.39 -2.51 -8.29
N TRP A 67 0.14 -2.94 -8.25
CA TRP A 67 -0.23 -4.33 -8.05
C TRP A 67 -0.27 -5.08 -9.36
N GLN A 68 0.08 -6.35 -9.33
CA GLN A 68 -0.11 -7.28 -10.43
C GLN A 68 -0.86 -8.51 -9.94
N SER A 69 -1.93 -8.87 -10.62
CA SER A 69 -2.64 -10.12 -10.36
C SER A 69 -1.89 -11.29 -10.99
N LEU A 70 -1.61 -12.29 -10.21
CA LEU A 70 -0.97 -13.54 -10.67
C LEU A 70 -2.00 -14.64 -10.94
N ARG A 71 -3.07 -14.67 -10.15
CA ARG A 71 -4.14 -15.66 -10.19
C ARG A 71 -5.46 -15.00 -9.84
N PRO A 72 -6.60 -15.62 -10.21
CA PRO A 72 -7.89 -15.14 -9.74
C PRO A 72 -7.93 -15.13 -8.21
N VAL A 73 -8.47 -14.05 -7.65
CA VAL A 73 -8.66 -13.87 -6.21
C VAL A 73 -10.16 -13.86 -5.96
N GLU A 74 -10.64 -14.77 -5.13
CA GLU A 74 -12.09 -14.94 -4.93
C GLU A 74 -12.70 -13.91 -3.99
N LYS A 75 -11.88 -13.35 -3.10
CA LYS A 75 -12.33 -12.40 -2.07
C LYS A 75 -11.88 -10.99 -2.37
N ASP A 76 -12.59 -10.04 -1.79
CA ASP A 76 -12.21 -8.62 -1.81
C ASP A 76 -11.34 -8.30 -0.60
N TYR A 77 -10.03 -8.33 -0.81
CA TYR A 77 -9.06 -7.97 0.20
C TYR A 77 -8.93 -6.46 0.33
N GLN A 78 -8.75 -5.99 1.55
CA GLN A 78 -8.42 -4.60 1.81
C GLN A 78 -6.91 -4.42 1.90
N VAL A 79 -6.44 -3.29 1.39
CA VAL A 79 -5.07 -2.83 1.59
C VAL A 79 -5.02 -2.08 2.90
N PHE A 80 -4.05 -2.39 3.76
CA PHE A 80 -3.72 -1.53 4.88
C PHE A 80 -2.43 -0.77 4.59
N VAL A 81 -2.40 0.48 5.02
CA VAL A 81 -1.22 1.36 4.98
C VAL A 81 -1.04 1.95 6.36
N HIS A 82 -0.01 1.55 7.06
CA HIS A 82 0.28 2.00 8.43
C HIS A 82 1.55 2.85 8.44
N LEU A 83 1.46 4.06 8.99
CA LEU A 83 2.63 4.88 9.26
C LEU A 83 3.25 4.44 10.59
N LEU A 84 4.50 4.02 10.54
CA LEU A 84 5.26 3.57 11.70
C LEU A 84 6.37 4.56 12.02
N ASN A 85 6.61 4.80 13.31
CA ASN A 85 7.77 5.56 13.76
C ASN A 85 9.05 4.69 13.75
N ASP A 86 10.15 5.24 14.21
CA ASP A 86 11.46 4.55 14.31
C ASP A 86 11.47 3.39 15.33
N ARG A 87 10.46 3.31 16.19
CA ARG A 87 10.25 2.20 17.13
C ARG A 87 9.28 1.14 16.63
N GLY A 88 8.78 1.29 15.39
CA GLY A 88 7.80 0.39 14.81
C GLY A 88 6.37 0.57 15.33
N GLU A 89 6.11 1.65 16.05
CA GLU A 89 4.78 1.95 16.58
C GLU A 89 3.90 2.57 15.50
N LYS A 90 2.67 2.08 15.39
CA LYS A 90 1.71 2.62 14.45
C LYS A 90 1.19 3.97 14.91
N ILE A 91 1.45 5.01 14.10
CA ILE A 91 1.03 6.39 14.38
C ILE A 91 -0.33 6.67 13.75
N LEU A 92 -0.53 6.25 12.51
CA LEU A 92 -1.80 6.36 11.82
C LEU A 92 -1.94 5.28 10.74
N GLN A 93 -3.16 5.11 10.25
CA GLN A 93 -3.45 4.14 9.21
C GLN A 93 -4.43 4.67 8.18
N ARG A 94 -4.34 4.12 6.99
CA ARG A 94 -5.34 4.27 5.95
C ARG A 94 -5.58 2.94 5.29
N ASP A 95 -6.79 2.42 5.44
CA ASP A 95 -7.19 1.15 4.88
C ASP A 95 -8.26 1.36 3.81
N GLY A 96 -8.33 0.47 2.85
CA GLY A 96 -9.38 0.49 1.84
C GLY A 96 -9.19 -0.59 0.79
N GLN A 97 -10.25 -0.83 0.02
CA GLN A 97 -10.13 -1.65 -1.17
C GLN A 97 -9.40 -0.88 -2.27
N PRO A 98 -8.67 -1.59 -3.16
CA PRO A 98 -7.88 -0.95 -4.21
C PRO A 98 -8.69 0.01 -5.08
N VAL A 99 -8.05 1.11 -5.47
CA VAL A 99 -8.62 2.17 -6.33
C VAL A 99 -9.93 2.71 -5.77
N LEU A 100 -9.96 3.03 -4.46
CA LEU A 100 -11.15 3.59 -3.78
C LEU A 100 -12.40 2.73 -3.98
N TRP A 101 -12.29 1.42 -3.76
CA TRP A 101 -13.35 0.43 -3.95
C TRP A 101 -13.83 0.26 -5.41
N MET A 102 -13.18 0.91 -6.38
CA MET A 102 -13.54 0.78 -7.79
C MET A 102 -12.95 -0.47 -8.47
N ARG A 103 -11.89 -1.01 -7.93
CA ARG A 103 -11.21 -2.20 -8.44
C ARG A 103 -10.96 -3.23 -7.34
N PRO A 104 -12.03 -3.83 -6.76
CA PRO A 104 -11.89 -4.89 -5.76
C PRO A 104 -11.02 -6.04 -6.31
N THR A 105 -10.28 -6.71 -5.43
CA THR A 105 -9.37 -7.79 -5.85
C THR A 105 -10.05 -8.95 -6.56
N SER A 106 -11.32 -9.22 -6.25
CA SER A 106 -12.12 -10.25 -6.93
C SER A 106 -12.38 -9.94 -8.41
N THR A 107 -12.22 -8.69 -8.83
CA THR A 107 -12.40 -8.26 -10.23
C THR A 107 -11.11 -8.33 -11.05
N TRP A 108 -9.98 -8.64 -10.42
CA TRP A 108 -8.70 -8.69 -11.09
C TRP A 108 -8.55 -9.99 -11.89
N ARG A 109 -8.02 -9.87 -13.08
CA ARG A 109 -7.69 -11.01 -13.95
C ARG A 109 -6.19 -11.28 -13.91
N PRO A 110 -5.75 -12.53 -14.06
CA PRO A 110 -4.33 -12.83 -14.15
C PRO A 110 -3.63 -11.97 -15.19
N GLY A 111 -2.55 -11.32 -14.79
CA GLY A 111 -1.80 -10.38 -15.62
C GLY A 111 -2.24 -8.92 -15.53
N ASP A 112 -3.39 -8.62 -14.95
CA ASP A 112 -3.82 -7.23 -14.74
C ASP A 112 -2.84 -6.48 -13.86
N GLU A 113 -2.57 -5.23 -14.24
CA GLU A 113 -1.82 -4.28 -13.45
C GLU A 113 -2.75 -3.20 -12.91
N ILE A 114 -2.73 -2.98 -11.62
CA ILE A 114 -3.60 -2.04 -10.94
C ILE A 114 -2.76 -0.97 -10.25
N VAL A 115 -2.97 0.29 -10.65
CA VAL A 115 -2.36 1.45 -10.01
C VAL A 115 -3.27 1.92 -8.89
N ASP A 116 -2.77 1.87 -7.68
CA ASP A 116 -3.52 2.13 -6.46
C ASP A 116 -2.84 3.24 -5.66
N ARG A 117 -3.58 4.26 -5.26
CA ARG A 117 -3.02 5.48 -4.66
C ARG A 117 -3.63 5.77 -3.31
N TYR A 118 -2.78 6.18 -2.39
CA TYR A 118 -3.16 6.57 -1.03
C TYR A 118 -2.56 7.93 -0.67
N GLY A 119 -3.36 8.77 -0.04
CA GLY A 119 -2.90 10.00 0.60
C GLY A 119 -3.07 9.89 2.11
N LEU A 120 -2.01 10.13 2.87
CA LEU A 120 -2.05 10.17 4.31
C LEU A 120 -1.87 11.61 4.77
N LEU A 121 -2.88 12.16 5.44
CA LEU A 121 -2.80 13.47 6.06
C LEU A 121 -2.09 13.32 7.42
N LEU A 122 -0.97 14.01 7.57
CA LEU A 122 -0.20 13.95 8.80
C LEU A 122 -0.77 14.91 9.86
N PRO A 123 -0.83 14.48 11.13
CA PRO A 123 -1.19 15.38 12.22
C PRO A 123 -0.22 16.59 12.27
N THR A 124 -0.74 17.75 12.62
CA THR A 124 0.10 18.96 12.82
C THR A 124 1.05 18.81 13.99
N THR A 125 0.75 17.87 14.91
CA THR A 125 1.53 17.55 16.09
C THR A 125 2.51 16.40 15.89
N LEU A 126 2.61 15.88 14.65
CA LEU A 126 3.52 14.76 14.36
C LEU A 126 4.97 15.18 14.68
N ALA A 127 5.68 14.34 15.40
CA ALA A 127 7.10 14.60 15.71
C ALA A 127 7.94 14.53 14.43
N THR A 128 8.95 15.37 14.31
CA THR A 128 9.96 15.25 13.28
C THR A 128 10.78 14.00 13.47
N GLY A 129 11.26 13.40 12.38
CA GLY A 129 12.05 12.18 12.45
C GLY A 129 11.79 11.26 11.27
N ARG A 130 12.27 10.05 11.39
CA ARG A 130 12.18 9.01 10.35
C ARG A 130 10.98 8.11 10.59
N TYR A 131 10.24 7.88 9.51
CA TYR A 131 9.06 7.02 9.48
C TYR A 131 9.15 6.02 8.34
N THR A 132 8.36 4.96 8.43
CA THR A 132 8.16 3.97 7.35
C THR A 132 6.68 3.69 7.16
N LEU A 133 6.30 3.15 6.00
CA LEU A 133 4.96 2.62 5.78
C LEU A 133 5.00 1.10 5.79
N ALA A 134 4.15 0.48 6.59
CA ALA A 134 3.85 -0.93 6.49
C ALA A 134 2.62 -1.12 5.61
N VAL A 135 2.73 -1.94 4.58
CA VAL A 135 1.68 -2.17 3.59
C VAL A 135 1.40 -3.67 3.48
N GLY A 136 0.15 -4.03 3.44
CA GLY A 136 -0.28 -5.41 3.23
C GLY A 136 -1.74 -5.50 2.84
N LEU A 137 -2.21 -6.73 2.77
CA LEU A 137 -3.57 -7.09 2.38
C LEU A 137 -4.21 -7.96 3.47
N TYR A 138 -5.50 -7.74 3.75
CA TYR A 138 -6.23 -8.53 4.73
C TYR A 138 -7.68 -8.75 4.34
N ASP A 139 -8.25 -9.86 4.84
CA ASP A 139 -9.67 -10.14 4.75
C ASP A 139 -10.41 -9.31 5.80
N ALA A 140 -11.26 -8.38 5.37
CA ALA A 140 -11.98 -7.50 6.28
C ALA A 140 -13.00 -8.24 7.16
N VAL A 141 -13.45 -9.43 6.77
CA VAL A 141 -14.40 -10.23 7.54
C VAL A 141 -13.72 -10.94 8.71
N THR A 142 -12.55 -11.53 8.46
CA THR A 142 -11.82 -12.32 9.46
C THR A 142 -10.68 -11.57 10.13
N GLY A 143 -10.21 -10.46 9.52
CA GLY A 143 -9.02 -9.74 9.95
C GLY A 143 -7.71 -10.42 9.57
N GLN A 144 -7.76 -11.57 8.90
CA GLN A 144 -6.57 -12.32 8.55
C GLN A 144 -5.80 -11.66 7.41
N ARG A 145 -4.52 -11.41 7.63
CA ARG A 145 -3.61 -10.87 6.63
C ARG A 145 -3.13 -11.95 5.67
N LEU A 146 -2.89 -11.57 4.41
CA LEU A 146 -2.18 -12.42 3.47
C LEU A 146 -0.71 -12.53 3.88
N ALA A 147 -0.14 -13.70 3.66
CA ALA A 147 1.30 -13.91 3.84
C ALA A 147 2.09 -13.27 2.70
N VAL A 148 3.32 -12.87 2.99
CA VAL A 148 4.23 -12.24 2.02
C VAL A 148 5.43 -13.16 1.75
N SER A 149 5.96 -13.11 0.52
CA SER A 149 7.10 -13.91 0.09
C SER A 149 8.42 -13.45 0.71
N ALA A 150 8.52 -12.18 1.01
CA ALA A 150 9.67 -11.57 1.68
C ALA A 150 9.18 -10.35 2.44
N GLY A 151 9.59 -10.24 3.69
CA GLY A 151 9.19 -9.11 4.51
C GLY A 151 9.33 -9.43 6.00
N PRO A 152 9.06 -8.46 6.84
CA PRO A 152 9.01 -8.67 8.27
C PRO A 152 7.89 -9.65 8.66
N THR A 153 7.94 -10.14 9.88
CA THR A 153 7.12 -11.22 10.40
C THR A 153 5.61 -10.95 10.48
N ASP A 154 5.18 -9.70 10.23
CA ASP A 154 3.78 -9.27 10.43
C ASP A 154 2.92 -9.33 9.16
N PHE A 155 3.30 -10.13 8.19
CA PHE A 155 2.59 -10.24 6.92
C PHE A 155 2.38 -8.86 6.25
N ALA A 156 3.43 -8.07 6.24
CA ALA A 156 3.49 -6.74 5.64
C ALA A 156 4.85 -6.51 5.00
N ILE A 157 4.90 -5.54 4.09
CA ILE A 157 6.16 -5.00 3.59
C ILE A 157 6.38 -3.62 4.18
N GLU A 158 7.63 -3.22 4.35
CA GLU A 158 7.98 -1.86 4.77
C GLU A 158 8.51 -1.06 3.59
N LEU A 159 7.97 0.13 3.42
CA LEU A 159 8.34 1.09 2.38
C LEU A 159 8.88 2.36 3.03
N GLY A 160 9.85 2.98 2.41
CA GLY A 160 10.45 4.20 2.91
C GLY A 160 11.96 4.15 2.86
N PRO A 161 12.67 4.97 3.64
CA PRO A 161 12.15 5.82 4.72
C PRO A 161 11.46 7.09 4.25
N ILE A 162 10.70 7.72 5.17
CA ILE A 162 10.10 9.03 5.00
C ILE A 162 10.68 9.93 6.09
N GLU A 163 11.25 11.06 5.70
CA GLU A 163 11.75 12.05 6.66
C GLU A 163 10.68 13.13 6.90
N VAL A 164 10.26 13.26 8.15
CA VAL A 164 9.35 14.34 8.59
C VAL A 164 10.20 15.45 9.21
N GLU A 165 10.17 16.60 8.58
CA GLU A 165 10.99 17.76 8.91
C GLU A 165 10.18 18.91 9.57
#